data_bef8e5f0c7113eeaf54d1ce0f33ee726
#
_entry.id   bef8e5f0c7113eeaf54d1ce0f33ee726
#
_cell.length_a   1.000
_cell.length_b   1.000
_cell.length_c   1.000
_cell.angle_alpha   90.00
_cell.angle_beta   90.00
_cell.angle_gamma   90.00
#
_symmetry.space_group_name_H-M   'P 1'
#
loop_
_entity.id
_entity.type
_entity.pdbx_description
1 polymer ?
#
loop_
_entity_poly.entity_id
_entity_poly.type
_entity_poly.pdbx_seq_one_letter_code
_entity_poly.pdbx_strand_id
1 'polypeptide(L)'
;MDTHSIWVFRVTSTFLINEYSAIPNEKEITMKPNRICIVVAAAFIFLTAGNTIADELWLKNGDHITGKVVRMENKTLIFETSYAGEVSVKWGEITNIRTDEPIQMVLSNEVSTHGIVTPAENGKVKVKIDKIEEPVTFELAQVETINPKPPGPAVKIKARANVGLTGDRGNTDTDSLYIDGEFVARTEKNRYTVGAEMKREESEGERTANSTLGYLKYDHFLSQKWYFYTNALFEMDEFQDLNLRSTVGAGVGHQFFETPLTNLSFEVGLSYVDEDYDEAEDDNYSAGRWSLNFDRFMFNKFLQFFHFDEGYVSLEDTSNILIRTRTGFRIPVYKNFNVTAQYN
;
A
#
# COMPACT_ATOMS: atom_id res chain seq x y z
N MET A 1 45.53 5.27 5.26
CA MET A 1 44.26 4.55 5.11
C MET A 1 43.21 5.36 5.85
N ASP A 2 42.70 6.40 5.22
CA ASP A 2 41.67 7.25 5.82
C ASP A 2 40.36 6.91 5.14
N THR A 3 39.55 6.10 5.84
CA THR A 3 38.17 5.82 5.41
C THR A 3 37.30 7.05 5.70
N HIS A 4 37.15 7.91 4.75
CA HIS A 4 36.15 8.97 4.81
C HIS A 4 34.78 8.35 4.59
N SER A 5 34.02 8.22 5.68
CA SER A 5 32.60 7.87 5.64
C SER A 5 31.83 9.04 5.09
N ILE A 6 31.38 8.97 3.83
CA ILE A 6 30.59 10.01 3.19
C ILE A 6 29.13 9.78 3.55
N TRP A 7 28.57 10.67 4.37
CA TRP A 7 27.13 10.69 4.63
C TRP A 7 26.44 11.48 3.51
N VAL A 8 25.67 10.78 2.68
CA VAL A 8 24.90 11.41 1.61
C VAL A 8 23.51 11.72 2.13
N PHE A 9 23.17 13.01 2.23
CA PHE A 9 21.80 13.44 2.51
C PHE A 9 21.04 13.53 1.18
N ARG A 10 19.98 12.74 1.06
CA ARG A 10 19.14 12.73 -0.14
C ARG A 10 17.73 13.23 0.20
N VAL A 11 17.21 14.14 -0.61
CA VAL A 11 15.79 14.50 -0.59
C VAL A 11 15.08 13.56 -1.55
N THR A 12 14.19 12.73 -1.03
CA THR A 12 13.47 11.73 -1.82
C THR A 12 11.97 11.95 -1.71
N SER A 13 11.27 11.80 -2.83
CA SER A 13 9.81 11.77 -2.84
C SER A 13 9.34 10.32 -2.95
N THR A 14 8.60 9.85 -1.97
CA THR A 14 7.96 8.52 -2.00
C THR A 14 6.49 8.70 -2.31
N PHE A 15 6.04 8.21 -3.46
CA PHE A 15 4.62 8.14 -3.79
C PHE A 15 4.07 6.81 -3.27
N LEU A 16 3.33 6.86 -2.17
CA LEU A 16 2.51 5.74 -1.73
C LEU A 16 1.14 5.90 -2.40
N ILE A 17 0.88 5.11 -3.43
CA ILE A 17 -0.45 4.99 -4.00
C ILE A 17 -1.20 4.00 -3.12
N ASN A 18 -2.02 4.53 -2.20
CA ASN A 18 -2.96 3.73 -1.45
C ASN A 18 -4.26 3.64 -2.25
N GLU A 19 -4.65 2.40 -2.55
CA GLU A 19 -5.98 1.97 -3.00
C GLU A 19 -6.47 2.48 -4.36
N TYR A 20 -6.36 1.63 -5.37
CA TYR A 20 -7.28 1.64 -6.51
C TYR A 20 -8.14 0.38 -6.48
N SER A 21 -9.45 0.59 -6.28
CA SER A 21 -10.48 -0.41 -6.57
C SER A 21 -10.57 -0.63 -8.07
N ALA A 22 -10.67 -1.88 -8.50
CA ALA A 22 -10.86 -2.26 -9.89
C ALA A 22 -12.10 -1.58 -10.48
N ILE A 23 -11.92 -0.81 -11.55
CA ILE A 23 -13.00 -0.25 -12.37
C ILE A 23 -13.50 -1.35 -13.32
N PRO A 24 -14.83 -1.61 -13.40
CA PRO A 24 -15.35 -2.51 -14.41
C PRO A 24 -15.28 -1.86 -15.81
N ASN A 25 -14.98 -2.68 -16.81
CA ASN A 25 -14.93 -2.36 -18.24
C ASN A 25 -16.08 -1.47 -18.70
N GLU A 26 -15.81 -0.23 -19.08
CA GLU A 26 -16.72 0.56 -19.92
C GLU A 26 -16.25 0.54 -21.37
N LYS A 27 -17.22 0.22 -22.24
CA LYS A 27 -17.10 0.22 -23.69
C LYS A 27 -16.89 1.65 -24.21
N GLU A 28 -15.93 1.81 -25.11
CA GLU A 28 -15.74 3.03 -25.89
C GLU A 28 -17.02 3.47 -26.59
N ILE A 29 -17.46 4.69 -26.28
CA ILE A 29 -18.44 5.43 -27.10
C ILE A 29 -17.73 6.70 -27.58
N THR A 30 -17.31 6.67 -28.83
CA THR A 30 -16.82 7.84 -29.55
C THR A 30 -18.00 8.74 -29.92
N MET A 31 -18.11 9.93 -29.33
CA MET A 31 -19.01 10.98 -29.82
C MET A 31 -18.22 12.18 -30.34
N LYS A 32 -18.47 12.50 -31.63
CA LYS A 32 -17.99 13.72 -32.29
C LYS A 32 -18.76 14.94 -31.78
N PRO A 33 -18.12 16.13 -31.65
CA PRO A 33 -18.82 17.32 -31.21
C PRO A 33 -19.61 17.97 -32.38
N ASN A 34 -20.91 18.07 -32.24
CA ASN A 34 -21.72 18.98 -33.08
C ASN A 34 -22.24 20.13 -32.22
N ARG A 35 -21.89 21.33 -32.64
CA ARG A 35 -22.40 22.61 -32.12
C ARG A 35 -23.88 22.72 -32.43
N ILE A 36 -24.70 22.98 -31.46
CA ILE A 36 -26.04 23.60 -31.37
C ILE A 36 -26.74 22.96 -30.16
N CYS A 37 -26.82 23.71 -29.06
CA CYS A 37 -27.86 23.74 -28.04
C CYS A 37 -27.41 24.43 -26.77
N ILE A 38 -27.02 25.70 -26.91
CA ILE A 38 -26.98 26.64 -25.77
C ILE A 38 -28.22 27.49 -25.93
N VAL A 39 -29.39 27.09 -25.49
CA VAL A 39 -30.55 27.95 -25.22
C VAL A 39 -31.70 27.26 -24.44
N VAL A 40 -31.59 26.00 -24.01
CA VAL A 40 -32.68 25.33 -23.24
C VAL A 40 -32.33 24.98 -21.79
N ALA A 41 -31.20 25.47 -21.28
CA ALA A 41 -30.75 25.16 -19.90
C ALA A 41 -31.21 26.18 -18.84
N ALA A 42 -32.17 27.07 -19.12
CA ALA A 42 -32.61 28.10 -18.16
C ALA A 42 -34.06 27.95 -17.64
N ALA A 43 -34.72 26.82 -17.86
CA ALA A 43 -36.13 26.67 -17.48
C ALA A 43 -36.49 25.42 -16.67
N PHE A 44 -35.48 24.72 -16.08
CA PHE A 44 -35.76 23.53 -15.23
C PHE A 44 -35.09 23.58 -13.84
N ILE A 45 -34.90 24.78 -13.27
CA ILE A 45 -34.56 24.96 -11.85
C ILE A 45 -35.82 25.37 -11.10
N PHE A 46 -36.81 24.50 -11.06
CA PHE A 46 -37.88 24.62 -10.06
C PHE A 46 -38.47 23.23 -9.75
N LEU A 47 -38.46 22.93 -8.46
CA LEU A 47 -39.14 21.82 -7.78
C LEU A 47 -38.58 20.39 -7.96
N THR A 48 -37.48 20.13 -7.30
CA THR A 48 -37.41 18.96 -6.43
C THR A 48 -36.90 19.42 -5.09
N ALA A 49 -37.74 20.04 -4.27
CA ALA A 49 -37.61 19.92 -2.83
C ALA A 49 -37.90 18.44 -2.51
N GLY A 50 -36.98 17.56 -2.80
CA GLY A 50 -36.97 16.22 -2.23
C GLY A 50 -36.87 16.43 -0.74
N ASN A 51 -37.87 16.01 0.01
CA ASN A 51 -37.73 15.83 1.44
C ASN A 51 -36.51 14.91 1.64
N THR A 52 -35.39 15.46 2.00
CA THR A 52 -34.26 14.67 2.50
C THR A 52 -34.71 14.12 3.84
N ILE A 53 -35.37 12.97 3.82
CA ILE A 53 -35.72 12.27 5.03
C ILE A 53 -34.36 11.75 5.53
N ALA A 54 -33.94 12.24 6.69
CA ALA A 54 -32.70 11.84 7.31
C ALA A 54 -32.93 10.59 8.17
N ASP A 55 -31.90 9.76 8.34
CA ASP A 55 -31.93 8.69 9.34
C ASP A 55 -32.11 9.28 10.74
N GLU A 56 -32.78 8.55 11.62
CA GLU A 56 -33.13 9.00 12.96
C GLU A 56 -32.70 8.00 14.02
N LEU A 57 -32.14 8.51 15.10
CA LEU A 57 -31.78 7.74 16.30
C LEU A 57 -32.49 8.27 17.52
N TRP A 58 -33.04 7.38 18.34
CA TRP A 58 -33.61 7.68 19.65
C TRP A 58 -32.73 7.05 20.73
N LEU A 59 -32.34 7.85 21.72
CA LEU A 59 -31.43 7.45 22.78
C LEU A 59 -32.19 7.24 24.11
N LYS A 60 -31.60 6.48 25.02
CA LYS A 60 -32.20 6.19 26.34
C LYS A 60 -32.38 7.42 27.22
N ASN A 61 -31.54 8.45 27.04
CA ASN A 61 -31.63 9.73 27.75
C ASN A 61 -32.73 10.65 27.22
N GLY A 62 -33.47 10.20 26.18
CA GLY A 62 -34.53 10.97 25.52
C GLY A 62 -34.06 11.82 24.34
N ASP A 63 -32.77 11.86 24.04
CA ASP A 63 -32.27 12.60 22.88
C ASP A 63 -32.74 11.94 21.57
N HIS A 64 -32.97 12.80 20.57
CA HIS A 64 -33.31 12.42 19.21
C HIS A 64 -32.32 13.10 18.26
N ILE A 65 -31.60 12.30 17.49
CA ILE A 65 -30.55 12.75 16.58
C ILE A 65 -30.96 12.41 15.15
N THR A 66 -30.80 13.36 14.24
CA THR A 66 -31.06 13.21 12.80
C THR A 66 -29.77 13.33 12.00
N GLY A 67 -29.61 12.50 10.98
CA GLY A 67 -28.39 12.46 10.15
C GLY A 67 -28.35 11.27 9.25
N LYS A 68 -27.20 10.61 9.14
CA LYS A 68 -26.99 9.42 8.31
C LYS A 68 -26.27 8.33 9.10
N VAL A 69 -26.76 7.11 9.02
CA VAL A 69 -26.08 5.91 9.54
C VAL A 69 -24.90 5.61 8.64
N VAL A 70 -23.68 5.74 9.17
CA VAL A 70 -22.46 5.44 8.41
C VAL A 70 -22.12 3.96 8.57
N ARG A 71 -21.77 3.52 9.77
CA ARG A 71 -21.43 2.13 10.10
C ARG A 71 -21.50 1.86 11.60
N MET A 72 -21.56 0.59 11.97
CA MET A 72 -21.38 0.16 13.36
C MET A 72 -20.35 -0.97 13.42
N GLU A 73 -19.35 -0.81 14.28
CA GLU A 73 -18.34 -1.80 14.62
C GLU A 73 -18.08 -1.78 16.12
N ASN A 74 -17.80 -2.92 16.73
CA ASN A 74 -17.51 -3.02 18.17
C ASN A 74 -18.55 -2.34 19.06
N LYS A 75 -19.85 -2.50 18.73
CA LYS A 75 -20.98 -1.89 19.46
C LYS A 75 -20.92 -0.36 19.55
N THR A 76 -20.25 0.28 18.60
CA THR A 76 -20.23 1.74 18.44
C THR A 76 -20.75 2.09 17.05
N LEU A 77 -21.83 2.86 17.00
CA LEU A 77 -22.43 3.39 15.77
C LEU A 77 -21.76 4.72 15.43
N ILE A 78 -21.26 4.87 14.22
CA ILE A 78 -20.84 6.15 13.65
C ILE A 78 -22.04 6.72 12.89
N PHE A 79 -22.45 7.90 13.30
CA PHE A 79 -23.60 8.60 12.78
C PHE A 79 -23.18 10.00 12.32
N GLU A 80 -23.40 10.35 11.07
CA GLU A 80 -23.02 11.64 10.50
C GLU A 80 -24.18 12.62 10.60
N THR A 81 -23.93 13.76 11.23
CA THR A 81 -24.89 14.84 11.37
C THR A 81 -24.45 16.06 10.57
N SER A 82 -25.40 16.87 10.12
CA SER A 82 -25.10 18.10 9.37
C SER A 82 -24.46 19.21 10.22
N TYR A 83 -24.62 19.15 11.52
CA TYR A 83 -24.20 20.19 12.47
C TYR A 83 -22.98 19.82 13.32
N ALA A 84 -22.65 18.51 13.48
CA ALA A 84 -21.54 18.04 14.31
C ALA A 84 -20.58 17.09 13.57
N GLY A 85 -20.84 16.80 12.29
CA GLY A 85 -20.08 15.78 11.55
C GLY A 85 -20.32 14.37 12.09
N GLU A 86 -19.28 13.53 12.11
CA GLU A 86 -19.37 12.15 12.63
C GLU A 86 -19.46 12.15 14.16
N VAL A 87 -20.53 11.56 14.68
CA VAL A 87 -20.79 11.34 16.11
C VAL A 87 -20.74 9.85 16.40
N SER A 88 -19.99 9.47 17.44
CA SER A 88 -19.89 8.10 17.91
C SER A 88 -20.94 7.84 19.01
N VAL A 89 -21.87 6.94 18.75
CA VAL A 89 -22.96 6.57 19.67
C VAL A 89 -22.79 5.11 20.11
N LYS A 90 -22.77 4.86 21.43
CA LYS A 90 -22.75 3.47 21.94
C LYS A 90 -24.04 2.78 21.59
N TRP A 91 -23.96 1.60 20.97
CA TRP A 91 -25.13 0.84 20.53
C TRP A 91 -26.13 0.56 21.65
N GLY A 92 -25.63 0.26 22.84
CA GLY A 92 -26.45 0.01 24.02
C GLY A 92 -27.26 1.22 24.52
N GLU A 93 -26.94 2.44 24.09
CA GLU A 93 -27.69 3.66 24.44
C GLU A 93 -28.82 3.96 23.45
N ILE A 94 -28.90 3.25 22.33
CA ILE A 94 -29.92 3.44 21.29
C ILE A 94 -31.16 2.65 21.69
N THR A 95 -32.30 3.32 21.72
CA THR A 95 -33.62 2.69 21.97
C THR A 95 -34.34 2.39 20.67
N ASN A 96 -34.11 3.19 19.63
CA ASN A 96 -34.71 2.98 18.33
C ASN A 96 -33.88 3.60 17.22
N ILE A 97 -34.05 3.08 15.99
CA ILE A 97 -33.39 3.56 14.78
C ILE A 97 -34.38 3.50 13.59
N ARG A 98 -34.35 4.53 12.75
CA ARG A 98 -35.02 4.58 11.47
C ARG A 98 -33.99 4.94 10.41
N THR A 99 -34.04 4.27 9.27
CA THR A 99 -33.21 4.61 8.11
C THR A 99 -34.07 4.96 6.92
N ASP A 100 -33.58 5.88 6.13
CA ASP A 100 -34.22 6.34 4.90
C ASP A 100 -33.74 5.51 3.70
N GLU A 101 -32.47 5.12 3.73
CA GLU A 101 -31.85 4.24 2.76
C GLU A 101 -31.68 2.82 3.33
N PRO A 102 -31.67 1.79 2.45
CA PRO A 102 -31.35 0.44 2.89
C PRO A 102 -29.95 0.36 3.48
N ILE A 103 -29.82 -0.26 4.65
CA ILE A 103 -28.54 -0.55 5.31
C ILE A 103 -28.30 -2.05 5.39
N GLN A 104 -27.02 -2.46 5.36
CA GLN A 104 -26.63 -3.84 5.64
C GLN A 104 -26.51 -4.01 7.14
N MET A 105 -27.17 -5.04 7.70
CA MET A 105 -27.03 -5.43 9.10
C MET A 105 -26.60 -6.89 9.19
N VAL A 106 -25.65 -7.16 10.07
CA VAL A 106 -25.24 -8.52 10.43
C VAL A 106 -25.68 -8.78 11.88
N LEU A 107 -26.38 -9.86 12.06
CA LEU A 107 -26.89 -10.28 13.36
C LEU A 107 -25.90 -11.22 14.07
N SER A 108 -26.07 -11.40 15.38
CA SER A 108 -25.21 -12.26 16.22
C SER A 108 -25.19 -13.74 15.82
N ASN A 109 -26.14 -14.19 15.01
CA ASN A 109 -26.16 -15.54 14.41
C ASN A 109 -25.56 -15.58 13.00
N GLU A 110 -24.75 -14.57 12.62
CA GLU A 110 -24.11 -14.40 11.30
C GLU A 110 -25.06 -14.20 10.12
N VAL A 111 -26.36 -14.05 10.38
CA VAL A 111 -27.34 -13.73 9.33
C VAL A 111 -27.14 -12.28 8.90
N SER A 112 -26.89 -12.07 7.60
CA SER A 112 -26.81 -10.74 7.00
C SER A 112 -28.13 -10.39 6.33
N THR A 113 -28.60 -9.17 6.58
CA THR A 113 -29.82 -8.62 5.96
C THR A 113 -29.54 -7.23 5.39
N HIS A 114 -30.23 -6.86 4.32
CA HIS A 114 -30.11 -5.55 3.70
C HIS A 114 -31.53 -4.99 3.49
N GLY A 115 -31.80 -3.82 4.06
CA GLY A 115 -33.13 -3.23 3.95
C GLY A 115 -33.28 -1.92 4.73
N ILE A 116 -34.44 -1.30 4.58
CA ILE A 116 -34.83 -0.07 5.30
C ILE A 116 -35.30 -0.49 6.71
N VAL A 117 -34.77 0.20 7.71
CA VAL A 117 -35.08 -0.05 9.12
C VAL A 117 -36.16 0.93 9.59
N THR A 118 -37.18 0.42 10.25
CA THR A 118 -38.21 1.22 10.89
C THR A 118 -38.38 0.83 12.36
N PRO A 119 -38.72 1.80 13.22
CA PRO A 119 -38.99 1.53 14.63
C PRO A 119 -40.10 0.49 14.84
N ALA A 120 -39.93 -0.35 15.87
CA ALA A 120 -40.96 -1.21 16.39
C ALA A 120 -41.05 -1.09 17.92
N GLU A 121 -42.07 -1.68 18.53
CA GLU A 121 -42.25 -1.63 19.99
C GLU A 121 -41.22 -2.51 20.73
N ASN A 122 -40.96 -2.18 22.00
CA ASN A 122 -40.14 -2.99 22.92
C ASN A 122 -38.68 -3.23 22.48
N GLY A 123 -37.99 -2.18 21.93
CA GLY A 123 -36.59 -2.29 21.52
C GLY A 123 -36.35 -3.19 20.31
N LYS A 124 -37.38 -3.39 19.51
CA LYS A 124 -37.32 -4.11 18.24
C LYS A 124 -37.31 -3.14 17.07
N VAL A 125 -36.80 -3.61 15.94
CA VAL A 125 -36.85 -2.91 14.66
C VAL A 125 -37.44 -3.82 13.59
N LYS A 126 -38.16 -3.24 12.66
CA LYS A 126 -38.66 -3.90 11.45
C LYS A 126 -37.75 -3.55 10.29
N VAL A 127 -37.33 -4.56 9.55
CA VAL A 127 -36.52 -4.40 8.36
C VAL A 127 -37.29 -4.80 7.14
N LYS A 128 -37.52 -3.85 6.25
CA LYS A 128 -38.11 -4.11 4.95
C LYS A 128 -37.01 -4.51 3.97
N ILE A 129 -36.96 -5.81 3.65
CA ILE A 129 -35.98 -6.41 2.76
C ILE A 129 -36.53 -6.40 1.32
N ASP A 130 -35.71 -6.01 0.35
CA ASP A 130 -36.05 -6.14 -1.05
C ASP A 130 -36.42 -7.59 -1.41
N LYS A 131 -37.56 -7.81 -2.05
CA LYS A 131 -38.09 -9.14 -2.44
C LYS A 131 -38.80 -9.96 -1.33
N ILE A 132 -38.95 -9.42 -0.14
CA ILE A 132 -39.78 -10.03 0.92
C ILE A 132 -40.95 -9.08 1.20
N GLU A 133 -42.18 -9.56 1.02
CA GLU A 133 -43.38 -8.71 1.18
C GLU A 133 -43.60 -8.30 2.64
N GLU A 134 -43.31 -9.18 3.60
CA GLU A 134 -43.50 -8.91 5.03
C GLU A 134 -42.19 -8.44 5.68
N PRO A 135 -42.19 -7.33 6.45
CA PRO A 135 -41.00 -6.89 7.18
C PRO A 135 -40.61 -7.91 8.27
N VAL A 136 -39.31 -8.20 8.33
CA VAL A 136 -38.76 -9.08 9.38
C VAL A 136 -38.44 -8.24 10.61
N THR A 137 -38.82 -8.75 11.80
CA THR A 137 -38.60 -8.04 13.06
C THR A 137 -37.42 -8.64 13.81
N PHE A 138 -36.47 -7.79 14.25
CA PHE A 138 -35.29 -8.16 15.03
C PHE A 138 -35.21 -7.34 16.31
N GLU A 139 -34.53 -7.87 17.31
CA GLU A 139 -34.13 -7.10 18.49
C GLU A 139 -32.88 -6.30 18.20
N LEU A 140 -32.82 -5.02 18.59
CA LEU A 140 -31.62 -4.19 18.44
C LEU A 140 -30.40 -4.85 19.08
N ALA A 141 -30.55 -5.56 20.18
CA ALA A 141 -29.49 -6.27 20.87
C ALA A 141 -28.80 -7.35 19.99
N GLN A 142 -29.52 -7.91 19.01
CA GLN A 142 -29.01 -8.96 18.11
C GLN A 142 -28.16 -8.41 16.97
N VAL A 143 -28.14 -7.08 16.76
CA VAL A 143 -27.34 -6.46 15.68
C VAL A 143 -25.88 -6.38 16.12
N GLU A 144 -25.01 -7.03 15.35
CA GLU A 144 -23.55 -7.05 15.58
C GLU A 144 -22.82 -5.94 14.84
N THR A 145 -23.12 -5.79 13.55
CA THR A 145 -22.53 -4.74 12.70
C THR A 145 -23.56 -4.13 11.77
N ILE A 146 -23.34 -2.87 11.41
CA ILE A 146 -24.13 -2.15 10.39
C ILE A 146 -23.14 -1.60 9.36
N ASN A 147 -23.47 -1.77 8.08
CA ASN A 147 -22.62 -1.37 6.96
C ASN A 147 -21.16 -1.74 7.21
N PRO A 148 -20.84 -3.04 7.41
CA PRO A 148 -19.46 -3.46 7.63
C PRO A 148 -18.62 -2.97 6.47
N LYS A 149 -17.41 -2.52 6.78
CA LYS A 149 -16.47 -2.17 5.71
C LYS A 149 -16.33 -3.35 4.77
N PRO A 150 -16.37 -3.14 3.46
CA PRO A 150 -16.03 -4.19 2.52
C PRO A 150 -14.70 -4.81 2.94
N PRO A 151 -14.52 -6.12 2.82
CA PRO A 151 -13.20 -6.71 3.02
C PRO A 151 -12.20 -5.89 2.21
N GLY A 152 -11.10 -5.47 2.85
CA GLY A 152 -10.09 -4.63 2.21
C GLY A 152 -9.66 -5.22 0.86
N PRO A 153 -9.10 -4.43 -0.05
CA PRO A 153 -8.82 -4.87 -1.42
C PRO A 153 -8.08 -6.19 -1.40
N ALA A 154 -8.53 -7.11 -2.23
CA ALA A 154 -7.91 -8.43 -2.37
C ALA A 154 -6.41 -8.34 -2.74
N VAL A 155 -5.98 -7.19 -3.26
CA VAL A 155 -4.60 -6.86 -3.61
C VAL A 155 -4.20 -5.57 -2.92
N LYS A 156 -3.14 -5.63 -2.09
CA LYS A 156 -2.47 -4.46 -1.51
C LYS A 156 -1.35 -4.03 -2.43
N ILE A 157 -1.40 -2.79 -2.90
CA ILE A 157 -0.37 -2.22 -3.78
C ILE A 157 0.46 -1.21 -2.98
N LYS A 158 1.78 -1.30 -3.10
CA LYS A 158 2.74 -0.30 -2.62
C LYS A 158 3.63 0.08 -3.78
N ALA A 159 3.84 1.37 -3.99
CA ALA A 159 4.78 1.88 -4.97
C ALA A 159 5.66 2.95 -4.32
N ARG A 160 6.94 2.96 -4.68
CA ARG A 160 7.93 3.87 -4.16
C ARG A 160 8.81 4.33 -5.31
N ALA A 161 9.12 5.62 -5.35
CA ALA A 161 10.13 6.18 -6.23
C ALA A 161 10.97 7.19 -5.44
N ASN A 162 12.27 7.13 -5.59
CA ASN A 162 13.22 8.02 -4.95
C ASN A 162 14.11 8.69 -6.01
N VAL A 163 14.43 9.96 -5.81
CA VAL A 163 15.40 10.70 -6.59
C VAL A 163 16.35 11.41 -5.63
N GLY A 164 17.63 11.16 -5.78
CA GLY A 164 18.67 11.80 -5.01
C GLY A 164 19.61 12.58 -5.92
N LEU A 165 19.88 13.82 -5.56
CA LEU A 165 20.89 14.66 -6.21
C LEU A 165 21.87 15.12 -5.14
N THR A 166 23.15 14.97 -5.39
CA THR A 166 24.21 15.46 -4.51
C THR A 166 25.22 16.23 -5.35
N GLY A 167 25.65 17.37 -4.86
CA GLY A 167 26.71 18.17 -5.47
C GLY A 167 27.69 18.60 -4.38
N ASP A 168 28.92 18.13 -4.46
CA ASP A 168 30.03 18.55 -3.61
C ASP A 168 30.91 19.51 -4.40
N ARG A 169 31.32 20.62 -3.76
CA ARG A 169 32.18 21.64 -4.35
C ARG A 169 33.35 21.92 -3.40
N GLY A 170 34.55 21.90 -3.92
CA GLY A 170 35.74 22.09 -3.09
C GLY A 170 37.04 21.91 -3.87
N ASN A 171 37.94 21.10 -3.34
CA ASN A 171 39.18 20.76 -4.09
C ASN A 171 38.86 19.81 -5.26
N THR A 172 37.75 19.13 -5.23
CA THR A 172 37.20 18.25 -6.27
C THR A 172 35.71 18.53 -6.38
N ASP A 173 35.20 18.78 -7.56
CA ASP A 173 33.77 18.96 -7.80
C ASP A 173 33.16 17.63 -8.20
N THR A 174 32.16 17.17 -7.42
CA THR A 174 31.45 15.90 -7.69
C THR A 174 29.94 16.12 -7.75
N ASP A 175 29.31 15.60 -8.78
CA ASP A 175 27.86 15.57 -8.94
C ASP A 175 27.38 14.12 -9.00
N SER A 176 26.35 13.77 -8.23
CA SER A 176 25.76 12.44 -8.29
C SER A 176 24.25 12.49 -8.44
N LEU A 177 23.72 11.58 -9.28
CA LEU A 177 22.31 11.33 -9.51
C LEU A 177 22.03 9.88 -9.10
N TYR A 178 21.00 9.70 -8.29
CA TYR A 178 20.47 8.40 -7.92
C TYR A 178 18.96 8.38 -8.14
N ILE A 179 18.46 7.35 -8.82
CA ILE A 179 17.03 7.14 -9.02
C ILE A 179 16.73 5.69 -8.67
N ASP A 180 15.74 5.44 -7.84
CA ASP A 180 15.21 4.10 -7.64
C ASP A 180 13.69 4.09 -7.61
N GLY A 181 13.12 2.96 -8.02
CA GLY A 181 11.69 2.71 -7.97
C GLY A 181 11.39 1.25 -7.62
N GLU A 182 10.30 1.05 -6.88
CA GLU A 182 9.82 -0.28 -6.52
C GLU A 182 8.30 -0.31 -6.51
N PHE A 183 7.75 -1.36 -7.07
CA PHE A 183 6.33 -1.68 -7.05
C PHE A 183 6.12 -3.05 -6.42
N VAL A 184 5.21 -3.14 -5.46
CA VAL A 184 4.85 -4.37 -4.76
C VAL A 184 3.35 -4.57 -4.82
N ALA A 185 2.90 -5.70 -5.37
CA ALA A 185 1.51 -6.15 -5.32
C ALA A 185 1.41 -7.38 -4.42
N ARG A 186 0.64 -7.30 -3.33
CA ARG A 186 0.50 -8.32 -2.30
C ARG A 186 -0.93 -8.79 -2.19
N THR A 187 -1.19 -10.07 -2.52
CA THR A 187 -2.43 -10.78 -2.21
C THR A 187 -2.24 -11.61 -0.93
N GLU A 188 -3.25 -12.35 -0.51
CA GLU A 188 -3.12 -13.25 0.65
C GLU A 188 -1.99 -14.29 0.45
N LYS A 189 -1.89 -14.87 -0.75
CA LYS A 189 -0.95 -15.96 -1.06
C LYS A 189 0.25 -15.56 -1.92
N ASN A 190 0.21 -14.41 -2.59
CA ASN A 190 1.23 -14.05 -3.57
C ASN A 190 1.73 -12.62 -3.33
N ARG A 191 3.04 -12.41 -3.54
CA ARG A 191 3.66 -11.09 -3.59
C ARG A 191 4.52 -10.99 -4.84
N TYR A 192 4.28 -9.95 -5.61
CA TYR A 192 5.03 -9.61 -6.80
C TYR A 192 5.79 -8.32 -6.51
N THR A 193 7.08 -8.31 -6.76
CA THR A 193 7.94 -7.14 -6.60
C THR A 193 8.67 -6.87 -7.90
N VAL A 194 8.66 -5.64 -8.34
CA VAL A 194 9.41 -5.14 -9.50
C VAL A 194 10.12 -3.89 -9.07
N GLY A 195 11.40 -3.77 -9.38
CA GLY A 195 12.14 -2.56 -9.06
C GLY A 195 13.27 -2.30 -10.04
N ALA A 196 13.72 -1.06 -10.03
CA ALA A 196 14.88 -0.60 -10.80
C ALA A 196 15.62 0.48 -10.03
N GLU A 197 16.92 0.55 -10.24
CA GLU A 197 17.83 1.52 -9.65
C GLU A 197 18.83 2.00 -10.72
N MET A 198 19.15 3.29 -10.71
CA MET A 198 20.17 3.91 -11.54
C MET A 198 21.03 4.84 -10.69
N LYS A 199 22.34 4.70 -10.82
CA LYS A 199 23.33 5.58 -10.19
C LYS A 199 24.23 6.13 -11.27
N ARG A 200 24.44 7.45 -11.24
CA ARG A 200 25.42 8.14 -12.08
C ARG A 200 26.20 9.13 -11.23
N GLU A 201 27.51 9.18 -11.43
CA GLU A 201 28.39 10.07 -10.70
C GLU A 201 29.41 10.68 -11.68
N GLU A 202 29.68 11.96 -11.53
CA GLU A 202 30.64 12.71 -12.31
C GLU A 202 31.56 13.47 -11.35
N SER A 203 32.85 13.43 -11.60
CA SER A 203 33.86 14.17 -10.85
C SER A 203 34.74 14.95 -11.82
N GLU A 204 34.94 16.26 -11.59
CA GLU A 204 35.69 17.15 -12.45
C GLU A 204 35.22 17.15 -13.93
N GLY A 205 33.92 16.85 -14.15
CA GLY A 205 33.31 16.75 -15.48
C GLY A 205 33.52 15.39 -16.18
N GLU A 206 34.22 14.46 -15.54
CA GLU A 206 34.38 13.09 -16.02
C GLU A 206 33.46 12.14 -15.26
N ARG A 207 32.87 11.19 -15.97
CA ARG A 207 32.00 10.17 -15.34
C ARG A 207 32.86 9.23 -14.53
N THR A 208 32.43 8.99 -13.27
CA THR A 208 33.15 8.12 -12.31
C THR A 208 32.29 6.94 -11.82
N ALA A 209 30.98 6.99 -12.03
CA ALA A 209 30.11 5.85 -11.82
C ALA A 209 28.91 5.90 -12.80
N ASN A 210 28.50 4.74 -13.31
CA ASN A 210 27.32 4.58 -14.12
C ASN A 210 26.84 3.13 -13.99
N SER A 211 25.85 2.92 -13.11
CA SER A 211 25.30 1.59 -12.90
C SER A 211 23.79 1.58 -12.97
N THR A 212 23.23 0.48 -13.43
CA THR A 212 21.80 0.23 -13.53
C THR A 212 21.50 -1.16 -13.01
N LEU A 213 20.45 -1.28 -12.20
CA LEU A 213 19.96 -2.52 -11.65
C LEU A 213 18.47 -2.63 -11.89
N GLY A 214 18.01 -3.76 -12.39
CA GLY A 214 16.60 -4.12 -12.49
C GLY A 214 16.33 -5.44 -11.79
N TYR A 215 15.19 -5.59 -11.10
CA TYR A 215 14.86 -6.85 -10.45
C TYR A 215 13.38 -7.18 -10.48
N LEU A 216 13.12 -8.48 -10.49
CA LEU A 216 11.80 -9.08 -10.41
C LEU A 216 11.82 -10.12 -9.30
N LYS A 217 10.78 -10.19 -8.49
CA LYS A 217 10.65 -11.21 -7.44
C LYS A 217 9.21 -11.65 -7.30
N TYR A 218 9.01 -12.94 -7.17
CA TYR A 218 7.73 -13.55 -6.88
C TYR A 218 7.83 -14.41 -5.62
N ASP A 219 6.91 -14.19 -4.68
CA ASP A 219 6.80 -14.98 -3.46
C ASP A 219 5.45 -15.66 -3.41
N HIS A 220 5.45 -16.97 -3.15
CA HIS A 220 4.25 -17.77 -2.91
C HIS A 220 4.17 -18.18 -1.45
N PHE A 221 3.19 -17.67 -0.71
CA PHE A 221 2.99 -17.92 0.70
C PHE A 221 2.27 -19.24 0.95
N LEU A 222 2.97 -20.16 1.62
CA LEU A 222 2.43 -21.45 2.08
C LEU A 222 1.61 -21.28 3.36
N SER A 223 1.96 -20.28 4.15
CA SER A 223 1.29 -19.87 5.38
C SER A 223 1.36 -18.36 5.50
N GLN A 224 0.85 -17.78 6.60
CA GLN A 224 0.99 -16.33 6.84
C GLN A 224 2.45 -15.87 6.97
N LYS A 225 3.39 -16.79 7.21
CA LYS A 225 4.80 -16.46 7.49
C LYS A 225 5.79 -17.11 6.54
N TRP A 226 5.57 -18.35 6.11
CA TRP A 226 6.49 -19.09 5.26
C TRP A 226 6.13 -18.96 3.79
N TYR A 227 7.12 -18.69 2.95
CA TYR A 227 6.94 -18.60 1.51
C TYR A 227 8.11 -19.19 0.74
N PHE A 228 7.84 -19.67 -0.47
CA PHE A 228 8.83 -19.88 -1.50
C PHE A 228 8.98 -18.59 -2.30
N TYR A 229 10.19 -18.29 -2.74
CA TYR A 229 10.43 -17.20 -3.67
C TYR A 229 11.19 -17.64 -4.90
N THR A 230 11.02 -16.89 -5.99
CA THR A 230 11.92 -16.84 -7.15
C THR A 230 12.25 -15.38 -7.43
N ASN A 231 13.47 -15.12 -7.88
CA ASN A 231 13.91 -13.79 -8.24
C ASN A 231 14.78 -13.82 -9.50
N ALA A 232 14.75 -12.69 -10.21
CA ALA A 232 15.69 -12.39 -11.28
C ALA A 232 16.23 -10.97 -11.05
N LEU A 233 17.51 -10.79 -11.28
CA LEU A 233 18.25 -9.56 -11.11
C LEU A 233 19.12 -9.34 -12.34
N PHE A 234 19.13 -8.10 -12.83
CA PHE A 234 19.92 -7.67 -13.98
C PHE A 234 20.69 -6.42 -13.61
N GLU A 235 21.99 -6.46 -13.71
CA GLU A 235 22.88 -5.39 -13.31
C GLU A 235 23.88 -5.08 -14.43
N MET A 236 24.10 -3.79 -14.66
CA MET A 236 25.13 -3.27 -15.55
C MET A 236 25.95 -2.25 -14.76
N ASP A 237 27.26 -2.25 -14.89
CA ASP A 237 28.15 -1.28 -14.26
C ASP A 237 29.38 -1.02 -15.15
N GLU A 238 29.35 0.13 -15.84
CA GLU A 238 30.39 0.57 -16.78
C GLU A 238 31.80 0.64 -16.13
N PHE A 239 31.85 0.96 -14.81
CA PHE A 239 33.13 1.15 -14.09
C PHE A 239 33.65 -0.12 -13.45
N GLN A 240 32.86 -1.20 -13.49
CA GLN A 240 33.29 -2.54 -13.10
C GLN A 240 33.52 -3.45 -14.32
N ASP A 241 33.60 -2.86 -15.53
CA ASP A 241 33.73 -3.62 -16.78
C ASP A 241 32.55 -4.62 -17.00
N LEU A 242 31.43 -4.41 -16.31
CA LEU A 242 30.30 -5.34 -16.28
C LEU A 242 29.23 -4.89 -17.30
N ASN A 243 29.21 -5.54 -18.44
CA ASN A 243 28.19 -5.34 -19.47
C ASN A 243 26.83 -5.82 -19.00
N LEU A 244 26.77 -7.05 -18.46
CA LEU A 244 25.53 -7.57 -17.86
C LEU A 244 25.83 -8.67 -16.86
N ARG A 245 25.33 -8.52 -15.63
CA ARG A 245 25.19 -9.63 -14.68
C ARG A 245 23.72 -10.05 -14.61
N SER A 246 23.44 -11.29 -14.96
CA SER A 246 22.11 -11.89 -14.84
C SER A 246 22.12 -12.89 -13.69
N THR A 247 21.28 -12.66 -12.67
CA THR A 247 21.15 -13.57 -11.54
C THR A 247 19.71 -14.08 -11.46
N VAL A 248 19.55 -15.41 -11.47
CA VAL A 248 18.24 -16.05 -11.28
C VAL A 248 18.33 -16.97 -10.06
N GLY A 249 17.37 -16.87 -9.17
CA GLY A 249 17.39 -17.63 -7.93
C GLY A 249 16.03 -18.11 -7.46
N ALA A 250 16.09 -19.07 -6.52
CA ALA A 250 14.91 -19.57 -5.81
C ALA A 250 15.29 -20.00 -4.39
N GLY A 251 14.31 -19.96 -3.49
CA GLY A 251 14.57 -20.35 -2.11
C GLY A 251 13.32 -20.26 -1.24
N VAL A 252 13.56 -20.21 0.06
CA VAL A 252 12.54 -20.10 1.09
C VAL A 252 12.74 -18.83 1.91
N GLY A 253 11.64 -18.26 2.34
CA GLY A 253 11.65 -17.07 3.18
C GLY A 253 10.69 -17.19 4.36
N HIS A 254 11.02 -16.46 5.42
CA HIS A 254 10.20 -16.35 6.60
C HIS A 254 9.90 -14.88 6.90
N GLN A 255 8.61 -14.56 6.95
CA GLN A 255 8.10 -13.24 7.33
C GLN A 255 7.86 -13.22 8.85
N PHE A 256 8.77 -12.61 9.61
CA PHE A 256 8.65 -12.50 11.07
C PHE A 256 7.55 -11.51 11.46
N PHE A 257 7.56 -10.34 10.81
CA PHE A 257 6.59 -9.28 11.02
C PHE A 257 6.15 -8.69 9.68
N GLU A 258 4.85 -8.54 9.47
CA GLU A 258 4.23 -7.81 8.36
C GLU A 258 3.10 -6.94 8.93
N THR A 259 3.46 -5.86 9.61
CA THR A 259 2.54 -4.93 10.27
C THR A 259 2.66 -3.52 9.69
N PRO A 260 1.71 -2.62 9.95
CA PRO A 260 1.85 -1.22 9.54
C PRO A 260 3.03 -0.46 10.16
N LEU A 261 3.65 -1.01 11.22
CA LEU A 261 4.76 -0.36 11.93
C LEU A 261 6.09 -1.07 11.75
N THR A 262 6.08 -2.38 11.51
CA THR A 262 7.31 -3.19 11.44
C THR A 262 7.15 -4.25 10.36
N ASN A 263 8.15 -4.34 9.51
CA ASN A 263 8.33 -5.43 8.57
C ASN A 263 9.70 -6.06 8.83
N LEU A 264 9.75 -7.39 8.86
CA LEU A 264 11.00 -8.16 8.97
C LEU A 264 10.82 -9.47 8.25
N SER A 265 11.66 -9.72 7.26
CA SER A 265 11.76 -11.00 6.57
C SER A 265 13.21 -11.42 6.40
N PHE A 266 13.42 -12.72 6.34
CA PHE A 266 14.70 -13.32 6.04
C PHE A 266 14.52 -14.43 5.02
N GLU A 267 15.46 -14.55 4.09
CA GLU A 267 15.42 -15.47 2.96
C GLU A 267 16.76 -16.19 2.85
N VAL A 268 16.69 -17.45 2.43
CA VAL A 268 17.85 -18.24 2.01
C VAL A 268 17.49 -19.03 0.75
N GLY A 269 18.45 -19.22 -0.12
CA GLY A 269 18.23 -19.94 -1.35
C GLY A 269 19.48 -20.21 -2.15
N LEU A 270 19.26 -20.64 -3.38
CA LEU A 270 20.31 -20.85 -4.37
C LEU A 270 20.04 -19.94 -5.57
N SER A 271 21.11 -19.50 -6.20
CA SER A 271 21.08 -18.66 -7.38
C SER A 271 22.10 -19.15 -8.40
N TYR A 272 21.84 -18.89 -9.65
CA TYR A 272 22.79 -18.98 -10.74
C TYR A 272 23.12 -17.57 -11.20
N VAL A 273 24.39 -17.25 -11.29
CA VAL A 273 24.94 -15.96 -11.70
C VAL A 273 25.67 -16.14 -13.00
N ASP A 274 25.40 -15.27 -13.96
CA ASP A 274 26.04 -15.22 -15.27
C ASP A 274 26.52 -13.79 -15.49
N GLU A 275 27.81 -13.62 -15.73
CA GLU A 275 28.52 -12.33 -15.80
C GLU A 275 29.17 -12.19 -17.18
N ASP A 276 28.72 -11.21 -17.93
CA ASP A 276 29.26 -10.82 -19.24
C ASP A 276 30.04 -9.52 -19.05
N TYR A 277 31.31 -9.52 -19.39
CA TYR A 277 32.24 -8.42 -19.25
C TYR A 277 32.66 -7.89 -20.63
N ASP A 278 33.01 -6.59 -20.71
CA ASP A 278 33.44 -5.97 -21.96
C ASP A 278 34.90 -6.32 -22.31
N GLU A 279 35.80 -6.39 -21.31
CA GLU A 279 37.24 -6.64 -21.50
C GLU A 279 37.72 -7.93 -20.78
N ALA A 280 37.13 -8.27 -19.61
CA ALA A 280 37.46 -9.47 -18.85
C ALA A 280 36.83 -10.74 -19.47
N GLU A 281 37.25 -11.91 -19.00
CA GLU A 281 36.60 -13.18 -19.38
C GLU A 281 35.23 -13.28 -18.67
N ASP A 282 34.23 -13.74 -19.40
CA ASP A 282 32.89 -14.03 -18.85
C ASP A 282 32.99 -15.12 -17.80
N ASP A 283 32.16 -15.01 -16.79
CA ASP A 283 32.10 -15.98 -15.70
C ASP A 283 30.64 -16.39 -15.40
N ASN A 284 30.48 -17.60 -14.92
CA ASN A 284 29.20 -18.10 -14.42
C ASN A 284 29.40 -19.08 -13.28
N TYR A 285 28.55 -18.99 -12.27
CA TYR A 285 28.64 -19.83 -11.09
C TYR A 285 27.32 -20.02 -10.36
N SER A 286 27.23 -21.10 -9.61
CA SER A 286 26.16 -21.31 -8.65
C SER A 286 26.49 -20.63 -7.31
N ALA A 287 25.52 -19.98 -6.70
CA ALA A 287 25.72 -19.24 -5.44
C ALA A 287 24.66 -19.60 -4.39
N GLY A 288 25.07 -19.63 -3.15
CA GLY A 288 24.18 -19.53 -1.99
C GLY A 288 23.75 -18.07 -1.80
N ARG A 289 22.46 -17.84 -1.63
CA ARG A 289 21.89 -16.49 -1.40
C ARG A 289 21.25 -16.37 -0.03
N TRP A 290 21.46 -15.21 0.64
CA TRP A 290 20.65 -14.77 1.76
C TRP A 290 20.10 -13.38 1.49
N SER A 291 18.98 -13.02 2.17
CA SER A 291 18.48 -11.65 2.17
C SER A 291 17.75 -11.35 3.46
N LEU A 292 18.00 -10.18 4.03
CA LEU A 292 17.34 -9.62 5.20
C LEU A 292 16.67 -8.32 4.80
N ASN A 293 15.38 -8.19 5.08
CA ASN A 293 14.65 -6.93 4.89
C ASN A 293 14.00 -6.54 6.22
N PHE A 294 14.39 -5.41 6.76
CA PHE A 294 13.88 -4.86 8.00
C PHE A 294 13.49 -3.40 7.81
N ASP A 295 12.27 -3.06 8.20
CA ASP A 295 11.86 -1.68 8.36
C ASP A 295 10.95 -1.49 9.58
N ARG A 296 11.09 -0.36 10.26
CA ARG A 296 10.31 -0.04 11.45
C ARG A 296 10.05 1.45 11.59
N PHE A 297 8.78 1.80 11.77
CA PHE A 297 8.38 3.14 12.18
C PHE A 297 8.58 3.32 13.69
N MET A 298 9.18 4.44 14.07
CA MET A 298 9.45 4.86 15.44
C MET A 298 8.80 6.21 15.71
N PHE A 299 8.69 6.57 17.01
CA PHE A 299 8.22 7.89 17.47
C PHE A 299 6.89 8.31 16.81
N ASN A 300 5.87 7.46 16.93
CA ASN A 300 4.54 7.68 16.35
C ASN A 300 4.56 7.96 14.82
N LYS A 301 5.36 7.16 14.09
CA LYS A 301 5.59 7.25 12.64
C LYS A 301 6.35 8.50 12.18
N PHE A 302 6.99 9.23 13.09
CA PHE A 302 7.83 10.37 12.75
C PHE A 302 9.12 9.95 12.01
N LEU A 303 9.66 8.78 12.33
CA LEU A 303 10.90 8.26 11.77
C LEU A 303 10.71 6.81 11.37
N GLN A 304 11.15 6.42 10.17
CA GLN A 304 11.25 5.04 9.74
C GLN A 304 12.74 4.68 9.60
N PHE A 305 13.19 3.69 10.36
CA PHE A 305 14.47 3.02 10.12
C PHE A 305 14.25 1.90 9.11
N PHE A 306 15.19 1.70 8.18
CA PHE A 306 15.20 0.56 7.27
C PHE A 306 16.60 0.01 7.10
N HIS A 307 16.68 -1.29 6.91
CA HIS A 307 17.90 -2.04 6.62
C HIS A 307 17.56 -3.17 5.65
N PHE A 308 18.28 -3.21 4.56
CA PHE A 308 18.26 -4.29 3.58
C PHE A 308 19.66 -4.83 3.42
N ASP A 309 19.80 -6.13 3.46
CA ASP A 309 21.05 -6.84 3.22
C ASP A 309 20.76 -8.04 2.31
N GLU A 310 21.55 -8.22 1.27
CA GLU A 310 21.49 -9.34 0.35
C GLU A 310 22.90 -9.76 -0.01
N GLY A 311 23.16 -11.06 0.05
CA GLY A 311 24.45 -11.57 -0.32
C GLY A 311 24.37 -12.86 -1.11
N TYR A 312 25.40 -13.04 -1.93
CA TYR A 312 25.65 -14.22 -2.76
C TYR A 312 27.06 -14.73 -2.47
N VAL A 313 27.22 -16.01 -2.21
CA VAL A 313 28.50 -16.68 -2.05
C VAL A 313 28.59 -17.75 -3.11
N SER A 314 29.62 -17.68 -3.95
CA SER A 314 29.87 -18.72 -4.96
C SER A 314 30.11 -20.07 -4.28
N LEU A 315 29.47 -21.11 -4.78
CA LEU A 315 29.66 -22.48 -4.30
C LEU A 315 30.91 -23.14 -4.90
N GLU A 316 31.47 -22.53 -5.94
CA GLU A 316 32.67 -22.99 -6.62
C GLU A 316 33.93 -22.37 -6.02
N ASP A 317 33.85 -21.07 -5.72
CA ASP A 317 34.88 -20.32 -5.01
C ASP A 317 34.30 -19.47 -3.89
N THR A 318 34.37 -19.93 -2.66
CA THR A 318 33.78 -19.21 -1.50
C THR A 318 34.46 -17.89 -1.18
N SER A 319 35.57 -17.53 -1.83
CA SER A 319 36.16 -16.18 -1.77
C SER A 319 35.42 -15.17 -2.65
N ASN A 320 34.66 -15.63 -3.64
CA ASN A 320 33.80 -14.79 -4.46
C ASN A 320 32.47 -14.54 -3.73
N ILE A 321 32.37 -13.35 -3.13
CA ILE A 321 31.21 -12.93 -2.34
C ILE A 321 30.73 -11.58 -2.86
N LEU A 322 29.47 -11.50 -3.24
CA LEU A 322 28.79 -10.27 -3.59
C LEU A 322 27.84 -9.89 -2.45
N ILE A 323 27.96 -8.69 -1.90
CA ILE A 323 27.07 -8.17 -0.85
C ILE A 323 26.49 -6.83 -1.29
N ARG A 324 25.20 -6.68 -1.09
CA ARG A 324 24.47 -5.40 -1.24
C ARG A 324 23.81 -5.06 0.08
N THR A 325 24.17 -3.93 0.64
CA THR A 325 23.61 -3.44 1.91
C THR A 325 23.05 -2.06 1.71
N ARG A 326 21.86 -1.81 2.25
CA ARG A 326 21.24 -0.50 2.26
C ARG A 326 20.66 -0.23 3.64
N THR A 327 21.17 0.77 4.31
CA THR A 327 20.72 1.16 5.67
C THR A 327 20.38 2.63 5.70
N GLY A 328 19.28 3.00 6.36
CA GLY A 328 18.94 4.41 6.43
C GLY A 328 17.72 4.73 7.26
N PHE A 329 17.37 6.01 7.19
CA PHE A 329 16.22 6.60 7.85
C PHE A 329 15.37 7.37 6.85
N ARG A 330 14.05 7.29 7.01
CA ARG A 330 13.07 8.11 6.28
C ARG A 330 12.27 8.93 7.27
N ILE A 331 12.12 10.21 6.97
CA ILE A 331 11.31 11.15 7.75
C ILE A 331 10.17 11.62 6.87
N PRO A 332 8.91 11.27 7.18
CA PRO A 332 7.75 11.82 6.48
C PRO A 332 7.68 13.33 6.70
N VAL A 333 7.65 14.12 5.63
CA VAL A 333 7.60 15.59 5.72
C VAL A 333 6.26 16.17 5.27
N TYR A 334 5.64 15.57 4.25
CA TYR A 334 4.34 16.02 3.76
C TYR A 334 3.64 14.90 2.96
N LYS A 335 2.42 14.50 3.38
CA LYS A 335 1.66 13.41 2.72
C LYS A 335 2.55 12.20 2.40
N ASN A 336 2.84 11.97 1.11
CA ASN A 336 3.64 10.85 0.60
C ASN A 336 5.12 11.23 0.34
N PHE A 337 5.55 12.44 0.74
CA PHE A 337 6.92 12.89 0.59
C PHE A 337 7.72 12.61 1.85
N ASN A 338 8.90 12.02 1.67
CA ASN A 338 9.84 11.74 2.75
C ASN A 338 11.21 12.33 2.42
N VAL A 339 11.96 12.68 3.45
CA VAL A 339 13.40 12.88 3.36
C VAL A 339 14.07 11.56 3.78
N THR A 340 15.00 11.08 2.97
CA THR A 340 15.73 9.85 3.24
C THR A 340 17.22 10.15 3.40
N ALA A 341 17.81 9.65 4.46
CA ALA A 341 19.25 9.54 4.63
C ALA A 341 19.62 8.06 4.60
N GLN A 342 20.48 7.65 3.66
CA GLN A 342 20.87 6.25 3.52
C GLN A 342 22.36 6.11 3.21
N TYR A 343 22.87 4.93 3.56
CA TYR A 343 24.18 4.40 3.20
C TYR A 343 23.96 3.10 2.41
N ASN A 344 24.70 2.97 1.31
CA ASN A 344 24.69 1.78 0.44
C ASN A 344 26.07 1.16 0.45
#